data_fee1142f75001e48eea842caac5da294
#
_entry.id   fee1142f75001e48eea842caac5da294
#
_cell.length_a   1.000
_cell.length_b   1.000
_cell.length_c   1.000
_cell.angle_alpha   90.00
_cell.angle_beta   90.00
_cell.angle_gamma   90.00
#
_symmetry.space_group_name_H-M   'P 1'
#
loop_
_entity.id
_entity.type
_entity.pdbx_description
1 polymer ?
#
loop_
_entity_poly.entity_id
_entity_poly.type
_entity_poly.pdbx_seq_one_letter_code
_entity_poly.pdbx_strand_id
1 'polypeptide(L)'
;NESEQKGLLELLNDIAMIFMKSALEALNKSYDLFAMLDEVEKQIDIIERERKFMATAMEGGVLNTEVISNHQFEARFPAKNKKIKEANEMMIEAYDDGKRHYDQYKSLVSKVKLDYFTRTADDLMHDMQQLAPRVAYLAEITADVIEQFNAKKRSRNLLDFSDYEHFALKILTNEDGEPSEIALMYREQFEEILVDEYQDTNRVQEKIISCIKRGSESDGNLFM
;
A
#
# COMPACT_ATOMS: atom_id res chain seq x y z
N ASN A 1 5.82 15.22 -20.55
CA ASN A 1 6.94 16.17 -20.51
C ASN A 1 7.95 15.71 -19.46
N GLU A 2 9.17 16.30 -19.40
CA GLU A 2 10.23 15.91 -18.46
C GLU A 2 9.80 15.94 -16.98
N SER A 3 8.92 16.87 -16.61
CA SER A 3 8.39 16.99 -15.24
C SER A 3 7.48 15.82 -14.88
N GLU A 4 6.65 15.36 -15.80
CA GLU A 4 5.76 14.20 -15.59
C GLU A 4 6.56 12.89 -15.54
N GLN A 5 7.61 12.80 -16.36
CA GLN A 5 8.54 11.68 -16.36
C GLN A 5 9.25 11.55 -15.01
N LYS A 6 9.74 12.67 -14.49
CA LYS A 6 10.39 12.71 -13.18
C LYS A 6 9.44 12.31 -12.05
N GLY A 7 8.22 12.84 -12.04
CA GLY A 7 7.21 12.49 -11.03
C GLY A 7 6.83 11.01 -11.03
N LEU A 8 6.77 10.38 -12.22
CA LEU A 8 6.52 8.93 -12.31
C LEU A 8 7.67 8.10 -11.75
N LEU A 9 8.92 8.44 -12.12
CA LEU A 9 10.09 7.72 -11.63
C LEU A 9 10.24 7.86 -10.11
N GLU A 10 9.93 9.03 -9.55
CA GLU A 10 9.87 9.25 -8.11
C GLU A 10 8.80 8.36 -7.46
N LEU A 11 7.59 8.30 -8.01
CA LEU A 11 6.52 7.43 -7.49
C LEU A 11 6.89 5.94 -7.55
N LEU A 12 7.48 5.48 -8.65
CA LEU A 12 7.94 4.09 -8.77
C LEU A 12 9.05 3.77 -7.75
N ASN A 13 9.98 4.71 -7.55
CA ASN A 13 11.01 4.59 -6.52
C ASN A 13 10.38 4.48 -5.11
N ASP A 14 9.40 5.31 -4.80
CA ASP A 14 8.74 5.33 -3.50
C ASP A 14 7.99 4.03 -3.22
N ILE A 15 7.27 3.50 -4.21
CA ILE A 15 6.58 2.21 -4.09
C ILE A 15 7.59 1.07 -3.92
N ALA A 16 8.63 1.01 -4.76
CA ALA A 16 9.67 -0.01 -4.65
C ALA A 16 10.43 0.08 -3.31
N MET A 17 10.64 1.30 -2.80
CA MET A 17 11.26 1.56 -1.51
C MET A 17 10.45 0.98 -0.34
N ILE A 18 9.11 1.00 -0.39
CA ILE A 18 8.26 0.37 0.62
C ILE A 18 8.54 -1.13 0.69
N PHE A 19 8.61 -1.80 -0.46
CA PHE A 19 8.94 -3.24 -0.50
C PHE A 19 10.35 -3.51 -0.01
N MET A 20 11.33 -2.67 -0.35
CA MET A 20 12.72 -2.82 0.11
C MET A 20 12.84 -2.61 1.62
N LYS A 21 12.12 -1.66 2.21
CA LYS A 21 12.05 -1.49 3.68
C LYS A 21 11.47 -2.73 4.36
N SER A 22 10.35 -3.27 3.84
CA SER A 22 9.76 -4.52 4.36
C SER A 22 10.70 -5.72 4.20
N ALA A 23 11.48 -5.77 3.12
CA ALA A 23 12.51 -6.78 2.93
C ALA A 23 13.63 -6.67 3.97
N LEU A 24 14.09 -5.45 4.27
CA LEU A 24 15.11 -5.21 5.29
C LEU A 24 14.61 -5.59 6.69
N GLU A 25 13.35 -5.31 7.02
CA GLU A 25 12.74 -5.75 8.29
C GLU A 25 12.71 -7.28 8.41
N ALA A 26 12.32 -7.97 7.34
CA ALA A 26 12.32 -9.44 7.32
C ALA A 26 13.76 -9.98 7.49
N LEU A 27 14.75 -9.38 6.82
CA LEU A 27 16.14 -9.76 6.94
C LEU A 27 16.70 -9.54 8.35
N ASN A 28 16.34 -8.43 9.02
CA ASN A 28 16.74 -8.16 10.39
C ASN A 28 16.11 -9.17 11.37
N LYS A 29 14.82 -9.49 11.22
CA LYS A 29 14.18 -10.55 12.02
C LYS A 29 14.85 -11.90 11.84
N SER A 30 15.25 -12.23 10.61
CA SER A 30 16.02 -13.44 10.32
C SER A 30 17.36 -13.43 11.07
N TYR A 31 18.10 -12.31 11.02
CA TYR A 31 19.36 -12.15 11.73
C TYR A 31 19.21 -12.36 13.23
N ASP A 32 18.21 -11.70 13.86
CA ASP A 32 17.99 -11.76 15.31
C ASP A 32 17.70 -13.20 15.77
N LEU A 33 16.91 -13.95 14.99
CA LEU A 33 16.61 -15.35 15.30
C LEU A 33 17.83 -16.25 15.16
N PHE A 34 18.65 -16.07 14.11
CA PHE A 34 19.89 -16.85 13.95
C PHE A 34 20.96 -16.46 14.97
N ALA A 35 21.02 -15.21 15.40
CA ALA A 35 21.98 -14.76 16.43
C ALA A 35 21.73 -15.40 17.80
N MET A 36 20.56 -15.98 18.05
CA MET A 36 20.24 -16.73 19.27
C MET A 36 20.67 -18.20 19.22
N LEU A 37 21.12 -18.68 18.07
CA LEU A 37 21.44 -20.06 17.82
C LEU A 37 22.97 -20.29 17.75
N ASP A 38 23.40 -21.48 18.19
CA ASP A 38 24.81 -21.89 18.10
C ASP A 38 25.11 -22.55 16.73
N GLU A 39 26.35 -22.42 16.26
CA GLU A 39 26.88 -23.08 15.06
C GLU A 39 26.09 -22.76 13.78
N VAL A 40 25.69 -21.50 13.62
CA VAL A 40 24.94 -20.96 12.45
C VAL A 40 25.73 -19.86 11.72
N GLU A 41 27.05 -19.85 11.85
CA GLU A 41 27.93 -18.83 11.28
C GLU A 41 27.71 -18.66 9.78
N LYS A 42 27.50 -19.75 9.04
CA LYS A 42 27.25 -19.69 7.58
C LYS A 42 25.94 -18.99 7.24
N GLN A 43 24.91 -19.16 8.05
CA GLN A 43 23.61 -18.46 7.89
C GLN A 43 23.78 -16.98 8.18
N ILE A 44 24.47 -16.65 9.26
CA ILE A 44 24.78 -15.26 9.67
C ILE A 44 25.62 -14.57 8.59
N ASP A 45 26.68 -15.20 8.10
CA ASP A 45 27.52 -14.65 7.03
C ASP A 45 26.74 -14.30 5.76
N ILE A 46 25.77 -15.13 5.39
CA ILE A 46 24.89 -14.86 4.24
C ILE A 46 24.03 -13.63 4.56
N ILE A 47 23.36 -13.62 5.71
CA ILE A 47 22.46 -12.52 6.10
C ILE A 47 23.24 -11.19 6.21
N GLU A 48 24.46 -11.18 6.73
CA GLU A 48 25.29 -9.99 6.81
C GLU A 48 25.69 -9.47 5.41
N ARG A 49 25.99 -10.36 4.46
CA ARG A 49 26.24 -9.95 3.06
C ARG A 49 24.99 -9.32 2.44
N GLU A 50 23.82 -9.92 2.68
CA GLU A 50 22.56 -9.37 2.21
C GLU A 50 22.22 -8.02 2.88
N ARG A 51 22.54 -7.83 4.16
CA ARG A 51 22.40 -6.52 4.85
C ARG A 51 23.29 -5.45 4.24
N LYS A 52 24.53 -5.78 3.87
CA LYS A 52 25.43 -4.86 3.16
C LYS A 52 24.88 -4.50 1.77
N PHE A 53 24.38 -5.50 1.04
CA PHE A 53 23.67 -5.25 -0.23
C PHE A 53 22.50 -4.29 -0.03
N MET A 54 21.62 -4.51 0.95
CA MET A 54 20.49 -3.64 1.24
C MET A 54 20.90 -2.21 1.59
N ALA A 55 21.99 -2.05 2.37
CA ALA A 55 22.53 -0.73 2.70
C ALA A 55 22.99 0.04 1.44
N THR A 56 23.70 -0.64 0.53
CA THR A 56 24.15 -0.03 -0.74
C THR A 56 22.97 0.22 -1.70
N ALA A 57 22.02 -0.70 -1.75
CA ALA A 57 20.85 -0.60 -2.62
C ALA A 57 19.90 0.55 -2.25
N MET A 58 19.87 0.96 -0.97
CA MET A 58 18.97 1.98 -0.42
C MET A 58 19.70 3.25 0.04
N GLU A 59 20.95 3.43 -0.35
CA GLU A 59 21.79 4.55 0.06
C GLU A 59 21.20 5.90 -0.41
N GLY A 60 21.14 6.87 0.50
CA GLY A 60 20.64 8.20 0.19
C GLY A 60 19.13 8.30 -0.01
N GLY A 61 18.34 7.24 0.29
CA GLY A 61 16.87 7.24 0.14
C GLY A 61 16.38 7.06 -1.31
N VAL A 62 17.27 6.77 -2.24
CA VAL A 62 16.97 6.44 -3.63
C VAL A 62 17.48 5.04 -3.93
N LEU A 63 16.69 4.23 -4.62
CA LEU A 63 17.07 2.86 -4.96
C LEU A 63 18.14 2.85 -6.05
N ASN A 64 19.26 2.17 -5.77
CA ASN A 64 20.30 1.94 -6.76
C ASN A 64 19.90 0.79 -7.68
N THR A 65 19.38 1.14 -8.86
CA THR A 65 18.82 0.18 -9.84
C THR A 65 19.89 -0.79 -10.35
N GLU A 66 21.12 -0.35 -10.54
CA GLU A 66 22.22 -1.20 -11.01
C GLU A 66 22.60 -2.25 -9.96
N VAL A 67 22.74 -1.84 -8.70
CA VAL A 67 23.03 -2.72 -7.57
C VAL A 67 21.92 -3.78 -7.43
N ILE A 68 20.64 -3.37 -7.49
CA ILE A 68 19.51 -4.28 -7.36
C ILE A 68 19.42 -5.24 -8.54
N SER A 69 19.57 -4.74 -9.78
CA SER A 69 19.48 -5.56 -10.99
C SER A 69 20.56 -6.63 -11.07
N ASN A 70 21.78 -6.29 -10.63
CA ASN A 70 22.92 -7.20 -10.66
C ASN A 70 23.02 -8.13 -9.46
N HIS A 71 22.21 -7.90 -8.42
CA HIS A 71 22.24 -8.73 -7.22
C HIS A 71 21.85 -10.19 -7.52
N GLN A 72 22.62 -11.11 -6.95
CA GLN A 72 22.37 -12.56 -7.03
C GLN A 72 22.37 -13.15 -5.63
N PHE A 73 21.29 -13.80 -5.29
CA PHE A 73 21.18 -14.55 -4.04
C PHE A 73 22.05 -15.81 -4.04
N GLU A 74 22.48 -16.22 -2.86
CA GLU A 74 23.07 -17.54 -2.70
C GLU A 74 22.11 -18.62 -3.23
N ALA A 75 22.66 -19.55 -4.03
CA ALA A 75 21.87 -20.60 -4.68
C ALA A 75 21.17 -21.50 -3.66
N ARG A 76 21.77 -21.69 -2.49
CA ARG A 76 21.23 -22.56 -1.44
C ARG A 76 21.53 -21.98 -0.05
N PHE A 77 20.49 -21.70 0.70
CA PHE A 77 20.62 -21.38 2.13
C PHE A 77 21.04 -22.63 2.92
N PRO A 78 22.03 -22.56 3.84
CA PRO A 78 22.51 -23.71 4.56
C PRO A 78 21.40 -24.42 5.34
N ALA A 79 21.39 -25.75 5.33
CA ALA A 79 20.43 -26.56 6.09
C ALA A 79 20.78 -26.60 7.58
N LYS A 80 19.83 -27.03 8.40
CA LYS A 80 20.06 -27.34 9.82
C LYS A 80 21.24 -28.31 9.96
N ASN A 81 22.20 -27.94 10.82
CA ASN A 81 23.28 -28.83 11.21
C ASN A 81 22.76 -29.92 12.18
N LYS A 82 23.63 -30.84 12.61
CA LYS A 82 23.25 -31.92 13.51
C LYS A 82 22.79 -31.39 14.86
N LYS A 83 23.47 -30.38 15.40
CA LYS A 83 23.18 -29.79 16.70
C LYS A 83 21.80 -29.15 16.74
N ILE A 84 21.43 -28.39 15.71
CA ILE A 84 20.09 -27.81 15.59
C ILE A 84 19.01 -28.89 15.40
N LYS A 85 19.27 -29.96 14.67
CA LYS A 85 18.31 -31.06 14.48
C LYS A 85 18.02 -31.83 15.77
N GLU A 86 19.01 -31.91 16.66
CA GLU A 86 18.94 -32.62 17.94
C GLU A 86 18.63 -31.65 19.12
N ALA A 87 18.44 -30.35 18.84
CA ALA A 87 18.12 -29.33 19.82
C ALA A 87 16.67 -29.44 20.33
N ASN A 88 16.34 -28.63 21.34
CA ASN A 88 14.96 -28.54 21.81
C ASN A 88 14.05 -27.89 20.74
N GLU A 89 12.74 -28.09 20.90
CA GLU A 89 11.71 -27.63 19.96
C GLU A 89 11.80 -26.11 19.68
N MET A 90 12.07 -25.31 20.70
CA MET A 90 12.21 -23.86 20.60
C MET A 90 13.36 -23.44 19.67
N MET A 91 14.51 -24.12 19.74
CA MET A 91 15.67 -23.82 18.85
C MET A 91 15.39 -24.26 17.40
N ILE A 92 14.68 -25.38 17.22
CA ILE A 92 14.26 -25.86 15.90
C ILE A 92 13.29 -24.86 15.26
N GLU A 93 12.30 -24.39 16.02
CA GLU A 93 11.32 -23.40 15.61
C GLU A 93 12.01 -22.05 15.28
N ALA A 94 12.91 -21.56 16.13
CA ALA A 94 13.68 -20.35 15.88
C ALA A 94 14.48 -20.42 14.56
N TYR A 95 15.08 -21.59 14.24
CA TYR A 95 15.75 -21.79 12.95
C TYR A 95 14.77 -21.73 11.79
N ASP A 96 13.61 -22.40 11.88
CA ASP A 96 12.61 -22.44 10.82
C ASP A 96 12.00 -21.05 10.58
N ASP A 97 11.75 -20.30 11.63
CA ASP A 97 11.27 -18.93 11.56
C ASP A 97 12.31 -17.99 10.97
N GLY A 98 13.57 -18.10 11.40
CA GLY A 98 14.67 -17.34 10.83
C GLY A 98 14.80 -17.59 9.32
N LYS A 99 14.71 -18.86 8.90
CA LYS A 99 14.71 -19.21 7.48
C LYS A 99 13.48 -18.67 6.74
N ARG A 100 12.29 -18.71 7.33
CA ARG A 100 11.05 -18.18 6.74
C ARG A 100 11.18 -16.67 6.47
N HIS A 101 11.73 -15.92 7.42
CA HIS A 101 11.99 -14.50 7.25
C HIS A 101 13.05 -14.21 6.17
N TYR A 102 14.10 -15.03 6.06
CA TYR A 102 15.05 -14.94 4.95
C TYR A 102 14.41 -15.23 3.60
N ASP A 103 13.55 -16.24 3.49
CA ASP A 103 12.82 -16.56 2.27
C ASP A 103 11.82 -15.43 1.90
N GLN A 104 11.19 -14.79 2.89
CA GLN A 104 10.35 -13.60 2.70
C GLN A 104 11.16 -12.43 2.16
N TYR A 105 12.34 -12.15 2.74
CA TYR A 105 13.28 -11.17 2.24
C TYR A 105 13.61 -11.39 0.76
N LYS A 106 14.02 -12.61 0.40
CA LYS A 106 14.33 -12.97 -0.99
C LYS A 106 13.15 -12.75 -1.93
N SER A 107 11.96 -13.13 -1.51
CA SER A 107 10.73 -12.95 -2.28
C SER A 107 10.46 -11.47 -2.57
N LEU A 108 10.56 -10.60 -1.55
CA LEU A 108 10.33 -9.17 -1.69
C LEU A 108 11.35 -8.50 -2.61
N VAL A 109 12.65 -8.78 -2.43
CA VAL A 109 13.71 -8.23 -3.30
C VAL A 109 13.56 -8.75 -4.74
N SER A 110 13.24 -10.05 -4.91
CA SER A 110 12.99 -10.62 -6.25
C SER A 110 11.80 -9.95 -6.93
N LYS A 111 10.73 -9.68 -6.17
CA LYS A 111 9.56 -8.96 -6.68
C LYS A 111 9.93 -7.55 -7.13
N VAL A 112 10.65 -6.80 -6.31
CA VAL A 112 11.12 -5.46 -6.68
C VAL A 112 11.98 -5.52 -7.95
N LYS A 113 12.89 -6.48 -8.05
CA LYS A 113 13.73 -6.67 -9.23
C LYS A 113 12.91 -6.96 -10.48
N LEU A 114 11.92 -7.83 -10.41
CA LEU A 114 11.08 -8.24 -11.54
C LEU A 114 10.09 -7.16 -11.94
N ASP A 115 9.44 -6.50 -10.98
CA ASP A 115 8.34 -5.57 -11.25
C ASP A 115 8.83 -4.18 -11.66
N TYR A 116 10.00 -3.75 -11.12
CA TYR A 116 10.45 -2.36 -11.26
C TYR A 116 11.78 -2.19 -12.01
N PHE A 117 12.64 -3.22 -12.10
CA PHE A 117 14.00 -3.07 -12.63
C PHE A 117 14.38 -4.04 -13.75
N THR A 118 13.39 -4.71 -14.36
CA THR A 118 13.63 -5.54 -15.57
C THR A 118 13.67 -4.73 -16.85
N ARG A 119 13.21 -3.48 -16.81
CA ARG A 119 13.08 -2.61 -17.98
C ARG A 119 13.77 -1.27 -17.69
N THR A 120 14.30 -0.65 -18.76
CA THR A 120 14.88 0.68 -18.64
C THR A 120 13.79 1.74 -18.43
N ALA A 121 14.15 2.90 -17.88
CA ALA A 121 13.24 4.03 -17.77
C ALA A 121 12.65 4.44 -19.13
N ASP A 122 13.45 4.38 -20.19
CA ASP A 122 13.03 4.70 -21.55
C ASP A 122 11.98 3.72 -22.09
N ASP A 123 12.12 2.40 -21.80
CA ASP A 123 11.12 1.40 -22.18
C ASP A 123 9.80 1.65 -21.46
N LEU A 124 9.84 1.95 -20.17
CA LEU A 124 8.64 2.27 -19.39
C LEU A 124 7.95 3.53 -19.89
N MET A 125 8.73 4.56 -20.23
CA MET A 125 8.22 5.79 -20.82
C MET A 125 7.58 5.56 -22.17
N HIS A 126 8.20 4.76 -23.04
CA HIS A 126 7.64 4.40 -24.33
C HIS A 126 6.27 3.70 -24.15
N ASP A 127 6.17 2.72 -23.26
CA ASP A 127 4.90 2.03 -22.99
C ASP A 127 3.83 2.98 -22.47
N MET A 128 4.19 3.89 -21.57
CA MET A 128 3.24 4.88 -21.05
C MET A 128 2.74 5.83 -22.13
N GLN A 129 3.62 6.28 -23.03
CA GLN A 129 3.23 7.10 -24.18
C GLN A 129 2.27 6.36 -25.12
N GLN A 130 2.43 5.03 -25.26
CA GLN A 130 1.51 4.20 -26.05
C GLN A 130 0.16 3.95 -25.32
N LEU A 131 0.18 3.87 -24.00
CA LEU A 131 -1.01 3.62 -23.18
C LEU A 131 -1.83 4.90 -22.91
N ALA A 132 -1.17 6.04 -22.74
CA ALA A 132 -1.81 7.30 -22.36
C ALA A 132 -3.00 7.68 -23.26
N PRO A 133 -2.93 7.63 -24.61
CA PRO A 133 -4.08 7.96 -25.46
C PRO A 133 -5.23 6.97 -25.31
N ARG A 134 -4.95 5.69 -25.01
CA ARG A 134 -5.98 4.67 -24.80
C ARG A 134 -6.70 4.89 -23.46
N VAL A 135 -5.94 5.22 -22.41
CA VAL A 135 -6.51 5.54 -21.09
C VAL A 135 -7.32 6.83 -21.16
N ALA A 136 -6.82 7.87 -21.86
CA ALA A 136 -7.54 9.11 -22.08
C ALA A 136 -8.88 8.87 -22.82
N TYR A 137 -8.87 8.06 -23.88
CA TYR A 137 -10.07 7.71 -24.60
C TYR A 137 -11.07 6.91 -23.75
N LEU A 138 -10.59 5.97 -22.91
CA LEU A 138 -11.43 5.25 -21.97
C LEU A 138 -12.06 6.19 -20.93
N ALA A 139 -11.30 7.16 -20.44
CA ALA A 139 -11.81 8.16 -19.50
C ALA A 139 -12.89 9.05 -20.15
N GLU A 140 -12.70 9.47 -21.43
CA GLU A 140 -13.67 10.24 -22.21
C GLU A 140 -14.97 9.44 -22.38
N ILE A 141 -14.90 8.20 -22.87
CA ILE A 141 -16.09 7.33 -23.01
C ILE A 141 -16.80 7.17 -21.65
N THR A 142 -16.04 6.96 -20.59
CA THR A 142 -16.62 6.80 -19.24
C THR A 142 -17.37 8.07 -18.82
N ALA A 143 -16.78 9.24 -19.03
CA ALA A 143 -17.42 10.52 -18.74
C ALA A 143 -18.72 10.70 -19.55
N ASP A 144 -18.69 10.40 -20.85
CA ASP A 144 -19.86 10.48 -21.74
C ASP A 144 -20.97 9.53 -21.29
N VAL A 145 -20.63 8.30 -20.92
CA VAL A 145 -21.62 7.32 -20.40
C VAL A 145 -22.26 7.82 -19.13
N ILE A 146 -21.47 8.36 -18.19
CA ILE A 146 -21.98 8.92 -16.94
C ILE A 146 -22.91 10.12 -17.22
N GLU A 147 -22.52 11.01 -18.12
CA GLU A 147 -23.35 12.17 -18.48
C GLU A 147 -24.68 11.74 -19.11
N GLN A 148 -24.64 10.87 -20.11
CA GLN A 148 -25.85 10.35 -20.78
C GLN A 148 -26.75 9.59 -19.81
N PHE A 149 -26.18 8.77 -18.93
CA PHE A 149 -26.93 8.04 -17.89
C PHE A 149 -27.63 9.01 -16.95
N ASN A 150 -26.93 10.02 -16.44
CA ASN A 150 -27.50 11.04 -15.57
C ASN A 150 -28.57 11.90 -16.28
N ALA A 151 -28.35 12.25 -17.55
CA ALA A 151 -29.37 12.94 -18.37
C ALA A 151 -30.62 12.08 -18.53
N LYS A 152 -30.46 10.77 -18.74
CA LYS A 152 -31.57 9.83 -18.88
C LYS A 152 -32.35 9.66 -17.55
N LYS A 153 -31.68 9.58 -16.42
CA LYS A 153 -32.32 9.57 -15.09
C LYS A 153 -33.13 10.85 -14.89
N ARG A 154 -32.54 12.00 -15.12
CA ARG A 154 -33.23 13.33 -14.98
C ARG A 154 -34.46 13.41 -15.88
N SER A 155 -34.37 12.99 -17.15
CA SER A 155 -35.52 13.03 -18.08
C SER A 155 -36.69 12.14 -17.67
N ARG A 156 -36.42 11.15 -16.79
CA ARG A 156 -37.44 10.21 -16.29
C ARG A 156 -37.84 10.47 -14.84
N ASN A 157 -37.29 11.52 -14.20
CA ASN A 157 -37.42 11.80 -12.78
C ASN A 157 -37.07 10.58 -11.89
N LEU A 158 -35.99 9.90 -12.25
CA LEU A 158 -35.48 8.74 -11.51
C LEU A 158 -34.19 9.12 -10.76
N LEU A 159 -34.06 8.59 -9.55
CA LEU A 159 -32.85 8.65 -8.72
C LEU A 159 -32.48 7.22 -8.32
N ASP A 160 -31.19 6.94 -8.28
CA ASP A 160 -30.67 5.72 -7.66
C ASP A 160 -30.10 5.99 -6.25
N PHE A 161 -29.71 4.95 -5.53
CA PHE A 161 -29.18 5.10 -4.17
C PHE A 161 -27.92 5.97 -4.12
N SER A 162 -27.07 5.90 -5.13
CA SER A 162 -25.87 6.75 -5.21
C SER A 162 -26.20 8.23 -5.38
N ASP A 163 -27.30 8.55 -6.10
CA ASP A 163 -27.76 9.93 -6.22
C ASP A 163 -28.16 10.53 -4.87
N TYR A 164 -28.87 9.74 -4.04
CA TYR A 164 -29.26 10.20 -2.69
C TYR A 164 -28.04 10.49 -1.82
N GLU A 165 -27.04 9.62 -1.82
CA GLU A 165 -25.81 9.82 -1.06
C GLU A 165 -25.07 11.08 -1.54
N HIS A 166 -24.89 11.27 -2.84
CA HIS A 166 -24.21 12.42 -3.41
C HIS A 166 -24.98 13.74 -3.19
N PHE A 167 -26.30 13.72 -3.27
CA PHE A 167 -27.11 14.90 -2.97
C PHE A 167 -27.07 15.25 -1.47
N ALA A 168 -27.14 14.24 -0.61
CA ALA A 168 -26.98 14.46 0.82
C ALA A 168 -25.60 15.07 1.13
N LEU A 169 -24.53 14.53 0.57
CA LEU A 169 -23.19 15.06 0.74
C LEU A 169 -23.09 16.52 0.24
N LYS A 170 -23.66 16.81 -0.94
CA LYS A 170 -23.67 18.17 -1.51
C LYS A 170 -24.41 19.18 -0.64
N ILE A 171 -25.47 18.76 0.07
CA ILE A 171 -26.22 19.61 0.99
C ILE A 171 -25.44 19.80 2.29
N LEU A 172 -24.75 18.76 2.75
CA LEU A 172 -24.05 18.75 4.04
C LEU A 172 -22.63 19.31 4.00
N THR A 173 -22.09 19.62 2.80
CA THR A 173 -20.76 20.23 2.64
C THR A 173 -20.85 21.58 1.94
N ASN A 174 -19.93 22.49 2.30
CA ASN A 174 -19.68 23.73 1.58
C ASN A 174 -18.68 23.53 0.42
N GLU A 175 -18.30 24.63 -0.27
CA GLU A 175 -17.35 24.61 -1.39
C GLU A 175 -15.95 24.11 -1.00
N ASP A 176 -15.55 24.29 0.25
CA ASP A 176 -14.26 23.84 0.80
C ASP A 176 -14.31 22.37 1.27
N GLY A 177 -15.47 21.69 1.14
CA GLY A 177 -15.68 20.32 1.61
C GLY A 177 -15.87 20.19 3.13
N GLU A 178 -15.99 21.32 3.84
CA GLU A 178 -16.28 21.38 5.27
C GLU A 178 -17.80 21.31 5.53
N PRO A 179 -18.26 20.96 6.76
CA PRO A 179 -19.67 20.91 7.08
C PRO A 179 -20.40 22.23 6.80
N SER A 180 -21.50 22.14 6.06
CA SER A 180 -22.38 23.28 5.76
C SER A 180 -23.17 23.73 6.98
N GLU A 181 -23.86 24.90 6.90
CA GLU A 181 -24.78 25.34 7.94
C GLU A 181 -25.89 24.32 8.22
N ILE A 182 -26.36 23.60 7.19
CA ILE A 182 -27.36 22.54 7.35
C ILE A 182 -26.77 21.36 8.13
N ALA A 183 -25.52 20.98 7.88
CA ALA A 183 -24.85 19.95 8.67
C ALA A 183 -24.70 20.35 10.13
N LEU A 184 -24.38 21.62 10.41
CA LEU A 184 -24.28 22.15 11.76
C LEU A 184 -25.63 22.13 12.49
N MET A 185 -26.74 22.42 11.80
CA MET A 185 -28.08 22.24 12.36
C MET A 185 -28.37 20.80 12.78
N TYR A 186 -28.01 19.82 11.94
CA TYR A 186 -28.15 18.40 12.29
C TYR A 186 -27.26 17.99 13.47
N ARG A 187 -26.06 18.57 13.60
CA ARG A 187 -25.18 18.35 14.77
C ARG A 187 -25.85 18.78 16.08
N GLU A 188 -26.61 19.87 16.06
CA GLU A 188 -27.36 20.31 17.22
C GLU A 188 -28.61 19.49 17.49
N GLN A 189 -29.27 19.00 16.42
CA GLN A 189 -30.49 18.23 16.51
C GLN A 189 -30.29 16.80 17.02
N PHE A 190 -29.21 16.12 16.61
CA PHE A 190 -28.97 14.73 16.97
C PHE A 190 -28.24 14.62 18.30
N GLU A 191 -28.89 14.04 19.31
CA GLU A 191 -28.25 13.72 20.60
C GLU A 191 -27.27 12.57 20.43
N GLU A 192 -27.68 11.49 19.72
CA GLU A 192 -26.90 10.30 19.42
C GLU A 192 -27.05 9.91 17.96
N ILE A 193 -26.00 9.39 17.37
CA ILE A 193 -25.95 8.82 16.02
C ILE A 193 -25.48 7.37 16.18
N LEU A 194 -26.35 6.42 15.83
CA LEU A 194 -26.08 5.00 15.91
C LEU A 194 -25.92 4.44 14.49
N VAL A 195 -24.77 3.85 14.20
CA VAL A 195 -24.47 3.25 12.89
C VAL A 195 -24.25 1.76 13.07
N ASP A 196 -25.13 0.97 12.48
CA ASP A 196 -25.02 -0.48 12.42
C ASP A 196 -24.15 -0.87 11.21
N GLU A 197 -23.40 -1.98 11.32
CA GLU A 197 -22.55 -2.52 10.24
C GLU A 197 -21.59 -1.48 9.64
N TYR A 198 -20.97 -0.66 10.49
CA TYR A 198 -20.06 0.43 10.05
C TYR A 198 -18.96 -0.04 9.09
N GLN A 199 -18.49 -1.28 9.20
CA GLN A 199 -17.49 -1.87 8.31
C GLN A 199 -17.94 -1.93 6.85
N ASP A 200 -19.25 -1.89 6.58
CA ASP A 200 -19.84 -1.92 5.24
C ASP A 200 -20.09 -0.52 4.65
N THR A 201 -19.79 0.54 5.41
CA THR A 201 -19.95 1.93 4.94
C THR A 201 -18.95 2.28 3.85
N ASN A 202 -19.41 2.98 2.83
CA ASN A 202 -18.53 3.56 1.81
C ASN A 202 -18.03 4.96 2.23
N ARG A 203 -17.04 5.50 1.49
CA ARG A 203 -16.45 6.81 1.78
C ARG A 203 -17.43 7.99 1.75
N VAL A 204 -18.49 7.91 0.92
CA VAL A 204 -19.51 8.97 0.82
C VAL A 204 -20.37 8.95 2.07
N GLN A 205 -20.82 7.77 2.49
CA GLN A 205 -21.58 7.58 3.73
C GLN A 205 -20.79 7.99 4.96
N GLU A 206 -19.52 7.59 5.04
CA GLU A 206 -18.61 8.02 6.12
C GLU A 206 -18.46 9.55 6.18
N LYS A 207 -18.31 10.21 5.03
CA LYS A 207 -18.23 11.68 4.97
C LYS A 207 -19.56 12.33 5.40
N ILE A 208 -20.71 11.79 5.00
CA ILE A 208 -22.02 12.24 5.45
C ILE A 208 -22.12 12.18 6.98
N ILE A 209 -21.79 11.03 7.58
CA ILE A 209 -21.79 10.82 9.03
C ILE A 209 -20.84 11.83 9.70
N SER A 210 -19.64 12.03 9.16
CA SER A 210 -18.64 12.94 9.70
C SER A 210 -19.11 14.40 9.68
N CYS A 211 -19.95 14.79 8.71
CA CYS A 211 -20.51 16.13 8.63
C CYS A 211 -21.54 16.42 9.74
N ILE A 212 -22.28 15.41 10.22
CA ILE A 212 -23.37 15.57 11.18
C ILE A 212 -23.02 15.13 12.60
N LYS A 213 -21.90 14.43 12.83
CA LYS A 213 -21.45 14.04 14.17
C LYS A 213 -20.89 15.24 14.96
N ARG A 214 -20.95 15.17 16.30
CA ARG A 214 -20.32 16.13 17.25
C ARG A 214 -19.13 15.47 17.94
N GLY A 215 -18.22 16.30 18.43
CA GLY A 215 -17.12 15.89 19.30
C GLY A 215 -16.02 15.09 18.62
N SER A 216 -15.13 14.57 19.44
CA SER A 216 -14.01 13.68 19.08
C SER A 216 -14.35 12.23 19.42
N GLU A 217 -13.39 11.32 19.26
CA GLU A 217 -13.53 9.90 19.63
C GLU A 217 -13.88 9.68 21.12
N SER A 218 -13.53 10.63 22.00
CA SER A 218 -13.72 10.49 23.45
C SER A 218 -14.98 11.15 24.00
N ASP A 219 -15.54 12.14 23.30
CA ASP A 219 -16.68 12.94 23.74
C ASP A 219 -17.74 13.16 22.63
N GLY A 220 -17.68 12.35 21.61
CA GLY A 220 -18.59 12.40 20.46
C GLY A 220 -19.94 11.76 20.72
N ASN A 221 -20.89 12.01 19.79
CA ASN A 221 -22.21 11.44 19.81
C ASN A 221 -22.40 10.30 18.77
N LEU A 222 -21.31 9.80 18.18
CA LEU A 222 -21.34 8.70 17.21
C LEU A 222 -20.98 7.37 17.88
N PHE A 223 -21.84 6.37 17.70
CA PHE A 223 -21.69 5.00 18.18
C PHE A 223 -21.70 4.03 16.97
N MET A 224 -20.72 3.12 16.92
CA MET A 224 -20.46 2.19 15.81
C MET A 224 -20.35 0.76 16.33
#